data_f1577b2246d8b34ea76f490d6e69f9eb
#
_entry.id   f1577b2246d8b34ea76f490d6e69f9eb
#
_cell.length_a   1.000
_cell.length_b   1.000
_cell.length_c   1.000
_cell.angle_alpha   90.00
_cell.angle_beta   90.00
_cell.angle_gamma   90.00
#
_symmetry.space_group_name_H-M   'P 1'
#
loop_
_entity.id
_entity.type
_entity.pdbx_description
1 polymer ?
#
loop_
_entity_poly.entity_id
_entity_poly.type
_entity_poly.pdbx_seq_one_letter_code
_entity_poly.pdbx_strand_id
1 'polypeptide(L)'
;SSVSANLYNSKRDDLAMFYFRDGANFASLYTKSKILSENIKWNLSQKSQKIFSLVVNTRNANSFTGEHGYKSMQHLADLISKQLTEKQREDENDPKIIKPKNLIFGCTGTIGEKFPEEKIKLKIPELIKNIKYTQNKYIWMKVALSIMTTDTQPKIAMEECKIGNTTVKIY
;
A
#
# COMPACT_ATOMS: atom_id res chain seq x y z
N SER A 1 -0.29 -4.67 7.16
CA SER A 1 -0.76 -3.83 8.28
C SER A 1 -1.82 -2.85 7.82
N SER A 2 -2.63 -2.35 8.75
CA SER A 2 -3.57 -1.26 8.49
C SER A 2 -3.74 -0.39 9.72
N VAL A 3 -4.11 0.88 9.50
CA VAL A 3 -4.38 1.88 10.54
C VAL A 3 -5.49 2.83 10.09
N SER A 4 -6.07 3.56 11.03
CA SER A 4 -6.93 4.70 10.73
C SER A 4 -6.09 5.96 10.55
N ALA A 5 -6.12 6.55 9.37
CA ALA A 5 -5.58 7.86 9.08
C ALA A 5 -6.64 8.98 9.22
N ASN A 6 -7.81 8.64 9.78
CA ASN A 6 -8.95 9.54 9.91
C ASN A 6 -9.37 10.18 8.57
N LEU A 7 -9.35 9.39 7.50
CA LEU A 7 -9.83 9.80 6.18
C LEU A 7 -11.36 9.83 6.15
N TYR A 8 -11.99 8.95 6.94
CA TYR A 8 -13.41 8.98 7.26
C TYR A 8 -13.63 9.57 8.66
N ASN A 9 -14.81 10.11 8.89
CA ASN A 9 -15.23 10.55 10.24
C ASN A 9 -15.70 9.36 11.09
N SER A 10 -14.97 8.25 11.07
CA SER A 10 -15.30 6.99 11.77
C SER A 10 -14.02 6.29 12.22
N LYS A 11 -14.13 5.45 13.27
CA LYS A 11 -13.01 4.68 13.85
C LYS A 11 -12.68 3.42 13.05
N ARG A 12 -12.64 3.48 11.73
CA ARG A 12 -12.22 2.37 10.88
C ARG A 12 -10.80 2.58 10.37
N ASP A 13 -10.10 1.48 10.09
CA ASP A 13 -8.88 1.56 9.31
C ASP A 13 -9.21 1.98 7.87
N ASP A 14 -8.41 2.87 7.30
CA ASP A 14 -8.59 3.45 5.97
C ASP A 14 -7.27 3.63 5.20
N LEU A 15 -6.18 3.14 5.80
CA LEU A 15 -4.85 3.09 5.22
C LEU A 15 -4.25 1.72 5.47
N ALA A 16 -3.83 1.04 4.41
CA ALA A 16 -3.24 -0.30 4.44
C ALA A 16 -1.84 -0.32 3.82
N MET A 17 -1.00 -1.23 4.28
CA MET A 17 0.32 -1.50 3.72
C MET A 17 0.54 -3.00 3.59
N PHE A 18 0.89 -3.42 2.38
CA PHE A 18 1.46 -4.72 2.08
C PHE A 18 2.97 -4.54 1.99
N TYR A 19 3.71 -5.19 2.86
CA TYR A 19 5.16 -5.11 2.91
C TYR A 19 5.79 -6.44 2.51
N PHE A 20 6.74 -6.39 1.59
CA PHE A 20 7.48 -7.53 1.07
C PHE A 20 8.93 -7.42 1.51
N ARG A 21 9.27 -8.14 2.56
CA ARG A 21 10.57 -8.06 3.25
C ARG A 21 11.77 -8.21 2.31
N ASP A 22 11.71 -9.20 1.42
CA ASP A 22 12.78 -9.50 0.45
C ASP A 22 12.54 -8.88 -0.93
N GLY A 23 11.51 -8.05 -1.03
CA GLY A 23 10.96 -7.56 -2.28
C GLY A 23 10.18 -8.64 -3.02
N ALA A 24 9.20 -8.21 -3.79
CA ALA A 24 8.36 -9.09 -4.61
C ALA A 24 8.45 -8.71 -6.08
N ASN A 25 8.49 -9.71 -6.96
CA ASN A 25 8.22 -9.51 -8.37
C ASN A 25 6.73 -9.19 -8.52
N PHE A 26 6.40 -8.27 -9.41
CA PHE A 26 5.01 -7.91 -9.62
C PHE A 26 4.71 -7.72 -11.11
N ALA A 27 3.46 -7.95 -11.45
CA ALA A 27 2.89 -7.61 -12.75
C ALA A 27 1.63 -6.79 -12.52
N SER A 28 1.42 -5.78 -13.33
CA SER A 28 0.27 -4.88 -13.22
C SER A 28 -0.35 -4.59 -14.57
N LEU A 29 -1.68 -4.52 -14.57
CA LEU A 29 -2.47 -4.03 -15.68
C LEU A 29 -3.19 -2.77 -15.25
N TYR A 30 -3.12 -1.75 -16.07
CA TYR A 30 -3.75 -0.47 -15.79
C TYR A 30 -4.86 -0.18 -16.81
N THR A 31 -5.73 0.75 -16.46
CA THR A 31 -6.82 1.21 -17.33
C THR A 31 -6.28 1.78 -18.66
N LYS A 32 -7.07 1.61 -19.72
CA LYS A 32 -6.86 2.26 -21.02
C LYS A 32 -7.47 3.69 -21.07
N SER A 33 -8.04 4.17 -19.98
CA SER A 33 -8.58 5.53 -19.90
C SER A 33 -7.49 6.56 -20.21
N LYS A 34 -7.85 7.58 -20.94
CA LYS A 34 -6.97 8.75 -21.20
C LYS A 34 -6.75 9.60 -19.95
N ILE A 35 -7.66 9.50 -18.99
CA ILE A 35 -7.60 10.21 -17.72
C ILE A 35 -7.14 9.22 -16.65
N LEU A 36 -5.92 9.40 -16.16
CA LEU A 36 -5.31 8.57 -15.14
C LEU A 36 -5.30 9.31 -13.79
N SER A 37 -5.56 8.58 -12.71
CA SER A 37 -5.32 9.09 -11.36
C SER A 37 -3.83 9.22 -11.08
N GLU A 38 -3.46 10.09 -10.15
CA GLU A 38 -2.05 10.44 -9.92
C GLU A 38 -1.24 9.28 -9.35
N ASN A 39 -1.86 8.39 -8.57
CA ASN A 39 -1.21 7.16 -8.12
C ASN A 39 -0.93 6.19 -9.28
N ILE A 40 -1.80 6.11 -10.31
CA ILE A 40 -1.53 5.30 -11.50
C ILE A 40 -0.39 5.90 -12.31
N LYS A 41 -0.36 7.23 -12.48
CA LYS A 41 0.77 7.92 -13.13
C LYS A 41 2.07 7.65 -12.39
N TRP A 42 2.07 7.71 -11.05
CA TRP A 42 3.20 7.32 -10.23
C TRP A 42 3.64 5.90 -10.52
N ASN A 43 2.74 4.92 -10.40
CA ASN A 43 3.05 3.51 -10.60
C ASN A 43 3.63 3.23 -12.00
N LEU A 44 3.08 3.85 -13.04
CA LEU A 44 3.57 3.73 -14.42
C LEU A 44 4.96 4.35 -14.62
N SER A 45 5.31 5.37 -13.86
CA SER A 45 6.63 6.01 -13.93
C SER A 45 7.73 5.18 -13.27
N GLN A 46 7.36 4.19 -12.41
CA GLN A 46 8.32 3.35 -11.72
C GLN A 46 8.76 2.18 -12.60
N LYS A 47 10.01 2.20 -13.05
CA LYS A 47 10.62 1.13 -13.87
C LYS A 47 11.29 0.05 -13.01
N SER A 48 10.74 -0.27 -11.85
CA SER A 48 11.27 -1.30 -10.97
C SER A 48 10.63 -2.64 -11.26
N GLN A 49 11.43 -3.71 -11.33
CA GLN A 49 10.92 -5.08 -11.44
C GLN A 49 10.54 -5.67 -10.06
N LYS A 50 11.03 -5.05 -8.98
CA LYS A 50 10.74 -5.44 -7.61
C LYS A 50 10.08 -4.31 -6.84
N ILE A 51 9.04 -4.64 -6.11
CA ILE A 51 8.41 -3.76 -5.13
C ILE A 51 8.67 -4.26 -3.72
N PHE A 52 8.79 -3.34 -2.78
CA PHE A 52 8.89 -3.64 -1.35
C PHE A 52 7.62 -3.28 -0.59
N SER A 53 6.80 -2.40 -1.15
CA SER A 53 5.50 -2.11 -0.55
C SER A 53 4.46 -1.67 -1.57
N LEU A 54 3.22 -2.10 -1.33
CA LEU A 54 2.00 -1.50 -1.86
C LEU A 54 1.28 -0.81 -0.70
N VAL A 55 1.01 0.48 -0.85
CA VAL A 55 0.23 1.28 0.11
C VAL A 55 -1.11 1.63 -0.50
N VAL A 56 -2.18 1.36 0.24
CA VAL A 56 -3.55 1.60 -0.24
C VAL A 56 -4.28 2.52 0.73
N ASN A 57 -4.82 3.62 0.22
CA ASN A 57 -5.76 4.45 0.96
C ASN A 57 -7.18 4.34 0.40
N THR A 58 -8.16 4.48 1.28
CA THR A 58 -9.56 4.65 0.90
C THR A 58 -9.99 6.11 1.04
N ARG A 59 -11.25 6.41 0.76
CA ARG A 59 -11.90 7.71 0.84
C ARG A 59 -11.51 8.69 -0.29
N ASN A 60 -10.33 8.63 -0.86
CA ASN A 60 -9.85 9.53 -1.91
C ASN A 60 -9.17 8.74 -3.02
N ALA A 61 -9.62 8.89 -4.26
CA ALA A 61 -9.11 8.17 -5.43
C ALA A 61 -7.83 8.78 -6.01
N ASN A 62 -7.37 9.91 -5.50
CA ASN A 62 -6.26 10.70 -6.06
C ASN A 62 -6.42 10.96 -7.56
N SER A 63 -7.65 11.21 -7.98
CA SER A 63 -8.02 11.48 -9.37
C SER A 63 -8.53 12.90 -9.52
N PHE A 64 -8.14 13.59 -10.59
CA PHE A 64 -8.35 15.02 -10.81
C PHE A 64 -7.76 15.91 -9.70
N THR A 65 -6.67 15.47 -9.10
CA THR A 65 -5.92 16.21 -8.06
C THR A 65 -4.71 16.96 -8.62
N GLY A 66 -4.39 16.71 -9.89
CA GLY A 66 -3.32 17.38 -10.63
C GLY A 66 -1.93 17.20 -10.01
N GLU A 67 -1.09 18.20 -10.20
CA GLU A 67 0.31 18.18 -9.72
C GLU A 67 0.42 17.94 -8.21
N HIS A 68 -0.51 18.46 -7.42
CA HIS A 68 -0.54 18.24 -5.98
C HIS A 68 -0.65 16.75 -5.64
N GLY A 69 -1.58 16.03 -6.27
CA GLY A 69 -1.76 14.60 -6.02
C GLY A 69 -0.54 13.76 -6.41
N TYR A 70 0.14 14.12 -7.51
CA TYR A 70 1.37 13.43 -7.95
C TYR A 70 2.54 13.71 -6.99
N LYS A 71 2.75 14.97 -6.59
CA LYS A 71 3.77 15.35 -5.60
C LYS A 71 3.53 14.65 -4.27
N SER A 72 2.27 14.48 -3.86
CA SER A 72 1.94 13.72 -2.65
C SER A 72 2.43 12.27 -2.74
N MET A 73 2.31 11.61 -3.91
CA MET A 73 2.87 10.26 -4.09
C MET A 73 4.39 10.26 -3.95
N GLN A 74 5.09 11.26 -4.50
CA GLN A 74 6.55 11.40 -4.36
C GLN A 74 6.96 11.56 -2.89
N HIS A 75 6.35 12.49 -2.17
CA HIS A 75 6.66 12.76 -0.76
C HIS A 75 6.39 11.52 0.12
N LEU A 76 5.27 10.85 -0.08
CA LEU A 76 4.95 9.63 0.65
C LEU A 76 5.93 8.50 0.32
N ALA A 77 6.31 8.34 -0.95
CA ALA A 77 7.28 7.34 -1.36
C ALA A 77 8.66 7.59 -0.73
N ASP A 78 9.11 8.86 -0.68
CA ASP A 78 10.37 9.25 -0.04
C ASP A 78 10.33 8.95 1.47
N LEU A 79 9.26 9.31 2.15
CA LEU A 79 9.08 9.06 3.58
C LEU A 79 9.07 7.57 3.89
N ILE A 80 8.21 6.81 3.18
CA ILE A 80 8.01 5.38 3.41
C ILE A 80 9.29 4.60 3.11
N SER A 81 9.97 4.91 2.00
CA SER A 81 11.20 4.21 1.62
C SER A 81 12.31 4.38 2.66
N LYS A 82 12.45 5.57 3.24
CA LYS A 82 13.39 5.84 4.33
C LYS A 82 13.05 5.01 5.57
N GLN A 83 11.82 5.08 6.04
CA GLN A 83 11.40 4.36 7.24
C GLN A 83 11.42 2.83 7.07
N LEU A 84 11.07 2.31 5.90
CA LEU A 84 11.19 0.88 5.62
C LEU A 84 12.66 0.44 5.51
N THR A 85 13.56 1.30 5.03
CA THR A 85 15.01 1.02 5.05
C THR A 85 15.54 0.97 6.47
N GLU A 86 15.09 1.86 7.36
CA GLU A 86 15.44 1.84 8.79
C GLU A 86 14.93 0.56 9.43
N LYS A 87 13.67 0.21 9.19
CA LYS A 87 13.10 -1.06 9.67
C LYS A 87 13.87 -2.28 9.16
N GLN A 88 14.33 -2.30 7.92
CA GLN A 88 15.20 -3.37 7.40
C GLN A 88 16.50 -3.47 8.21
N ARG A 89 17.12 -2.34 8.56
CA ARG A 89 18.36 -2.31 9.35
C ARG A 89 18.17 -2.80 10.78
N GLU A 90 16.98 -2.60 11.35
CA GLU A 90 16.63 -3.06 12.69
C GLU A 90 16.31 -4.56 12.73
N ASP A 91 15.63 -5.06 11.70
CA ASP A 91 15.04 -6.41 11.71
C ASP A 91 15.90 -7.47 10.99
N GLU A 92 16.80 -7.06 10.08
CA GLU A 92 17.48 -7.99 9.17
C GLU A 92 19.01 -7.94 9.29
N ASN A 93 19.64 -9.12 9.18
CA ASN A 93 21.10 -9.23 9.15
C ASN A 93 21.72 -8.72 7.82
N ASP A 94 20.95 -8.78 6.72
CA ASP A 94 21.32 -8.26 5.39
C ASP A 94 20.25 -7.27 4.91
N PRO A 95 20.25 -6.04 5.45
CA PRO A 95 19.20 -5.07 5.19
C PRO A 95 19.22 -4.59 3.74
N LYS A 96 18.04 -4.52 3.14
CA LYS A 96 17.85 -3.99 1.78
C LYS A 96 17.60 -2.49 1.84
N ILE A 97 18.24 -1.74 0.94
CA ILE A 97 17.95 -0.32 0.75
C ILE A 97 16.73 -0.19 -0.13
N ILE A 98 15.64 0.30 0.46
CA ILE A 98 14.38 0.54 -0.23
C ILE A 98 14.37 1.95 -0.81
N LYS A 99 14.09 2.06 -2.10
CA LYS A 99 14.05 3.35 -2.81
C LYS A 99 12.60 3.72 -3.15
N PRO A 100 12.26 4.99 -3.36
CA PRO A 100 10.91 5.41 -3.74
C PRO A 100 10.32 4.63 -4.92
N LYS A 101 11.14 4.29 -5.91
CA LYS A 101 10.75 3.47 -7.08
C LYS A 101 10.32 2.03 -6.76
N ASN A 102 10.56 1.58 -5.54
CA ASN A 102 10.16 0.25 -5.07
C ASN A 102 8.78 0.25 -4.39
N LEU A 103 8.07 1.38 -4.44
CA LEU A 103 6.78 1.59 -3.81
C LEU A 103 5.71 1.87 -4.85
N ILE A 104 4.58 1.20 -4.71
CA ILE A 104 3.39 1.44 -5.52
C ILE A 104 2.20 1.81 -4.63
N PHE A 105 1.25 2.54 -5.21
CA PHE A 105 0.09 3.06 -4.49
C PHE A 105 -1.22 2.62 -5.12
N GLY A 106 -2.19 2.27 -4.27
CA GLY A 106 -3.59 2.12 -4.62
C GLY A 106 -4.40 3.21 -3.92
N CYS A 107 -5.23 3.93 -4.66
CA CYS A 107 -6.11 4.94 -4.10
C CYS A 107 -7.53 4.67 -4.56
N THR A 108 -8.48 4.65 -3.63
CA THR A 108 -9.89 4.43 -3.96
C THR A 108 -10.79 5.35 -3.15
N GLY A 109 -11.89 5.83 -3.76
CA GLY A 109 -12.86 6.71 -3.12
C GLY A 109 -13.28 7.89 -3.97
N THR A 110 -13.46 9.05 -3.35
CA THR A 110 -13.97 10.27 -4.01
C THR A 110 -12.96 10.82 -5.01
N ILE A 111 -13.48 11.27 -6.13
CA ILE A 111 -12.75 11.92 -7.23
C ILE A 111 -12.84 13.44 -7.08
N GLY A 112 -11.77 14.17 -7.42
CA GLY A 112 -11.75 15.63 -7.44
C GLY A 112 -11.57 16.32 -6.08
N GLU A 113 -11.46 15.57 -5.00
CA GLU A 113 -11.10 16.11 -3.68
C GLU A 113 -9.58 16.20 -3.52
N LYS A 114 -9.10 17.21 -2.82
CA LYS A 114 -7.68 17.35 -2.48
C LYS A 114 -7.16 16.10 -1.78
N PHE A 115 -6.04 15.57 -2.23
CA PHE A 115 -5.44 14.38 -1.63
C PHE A 115 -4.99 14.65 -0.19
N PRO A 116 -5.35 13.79 0.78
CA PRO A 116 -5.14 14.04 2.21
C PRO A 116 -3.73 13.63 2.68
N GLU A 117 -2.70 14.14 2.02
CA GLU A 117 -1.28 13.78 2.25
C GLU A 117 -0.89 13.85 3.72
N GLU A 118 -1.18 14.97 4.40
CA GLU A 118 -0.73 15.19 5.76
C GLU A 118 -1.35 14.19 6.76
N LYS A 119 -2.61 13.82 6.57
CA LYS A 119 -3.25 12.79 7.40
C LYS A 119 -2.57 11.43 7.24
N ILE A 120 -2.26 11.06 5.99
CA ILE A 120 -1.58 9.81 5.67
C ILE A 120 -0.17 9.82 6.24
N LYS A 121 0.60 10.89 5.98
CA LYS A 121 1.99 11.07 6.43
C LYS A 121 2.14 10.89 7.94
N LEU A 122 1.24 11.48 8.72
CA LEU A 122 1.24 11.35 10.18
C LEU A 122 1.06 9.90 10.66
N LYS A 123 0.45 9.02 9.84
CA LYS A 123 0.16 7.63 10.20
C LYS A 123 1.15 6.60 9.63
N ILE A 124 2.07 7.01 8.77
CA ILE A 124 3.09 6.11 8.21
C ILE A 124 3.94 5.44 9.30
N PRO A 125 4.44 6.13 10.35
CA PRO A 125 5.22 5.48 11.40
C PRO A 125 4.42 4.39 12.14
N GLU A 126 3.15 4.64 12.46
CA GLU A 126 2.27 3.67 13.11
C GLU A 126 1.99 2.48 12.17
N LEU A 127 1.74 2.74 10.89
CA LEU A 127 1.49 1.73 9.88
C LEU A 127 2.69 0.78 9.74
N ILE A 128 3.91 1.31 9.71
CA ILE A 128 5.15 0.54 9.62
C ILE A 128 5.41 -0.25 10.90
N LYS A 129 5.21 0.36 12.08
CA LYS A 129 5.33 -0.31 13.38
C LYS A 129 4.37 -1.51 13.51
N ASN A 130 3.20 -1.43 12.89
CA ASN A 130 2.17 -2.49 12.94
C ASN A 130 2.41 -3.62 11.93
N ILE A 131 3.50 -3.62 11.16
CA ILE A 131 3.85 -4.72 10.27
C ILE A 131 4.04 -6.01 11.08
N LYS A 132 3.39 -7.09 10.64
CA LYS A 132 3.54 -8.43 11.22
C LYS A 132 4.08 -9.37 10.16
N TYR A 133 5.12 -10.10 10.51
CA TYR A 133 5.70 -11.13 9.61
C TYR A 133 4.92 -12.44 9.65
N THR A 134 4.25 -12.73 10.77
CA THR A 134 3.36 -13.88 10.86
C THR A 134 2.07 -13.59 10.11
N GLN A 135 1.78 -14.39 9.10
CA GLN A 135 0.57 -14.27 8.28
C GLN A 135 -0.55 -15.13 8.84
N ASN A 136 -1.73 -14.57 8.99
CA ASN A 136 -2.93 -15.29 9.38
C ASN A 136 -4.20 -14.62 8.85
N LYS A 137 -5.31 -15.36 8.88
CA LYS A 137 -6.61 -14.89 8.36
C LYS A 137 -7.07 -13.56 8.97
N TYR A 138 -6.79 -13.32 10.25
CA TYR A 138 -7.25 -12.09 10.91
C TYR A 138 -6.53 -10.85 10.38
N ILE A 139 -5.21 -10.94 10.15
CA ILE A 139 -4.42 -9.84 9.59
C ILE A 139 -4.92 -9.50 8.18
N TRP A 140 -5.16 -10.53 7.34
CA TRP A 140 -5.68 -10.34 6.00
C TRP A 140 -7.10 -9.78 6.01
N MET A 141 -7.97 -10.28 6.90
CA MET A 141 -9.32 -9.74 7.07
C MET A 141 -9.31 -8.27 7.49
N LYS A 142 -8.42 -7.89 8.42
CA LYS A 142 -8.27 -6.49 8.84
C LYS A 142 -7.88 -5.59 7.67
N VAL A 143 -6.94 -6.03 6.84
CA VAL A 143 -6.53 -5.30 5.63
C VAL A 143 -7.68 -5.25 4.61
N ALA A 144 -8.39 -6.36 4.37
CA ALA A 144 -9.53 -6.39 3.46
C ALA A 144 -10.63 -5.38 3.89
N LEU A 145 -10.92 -5.30 5.19
CA LEU A 145 -11.86 -4.33 5.74
C LEU A 145 -11.38 -2.87 5.55
N SER A 146 -10.07 -2.63 5.68
CA SER A 146 -9.50 -1.29 5.59
C SER A 146 -9.53 -0.70 4.18
N ILE A 147 -9.54 -1.54 3.14
CA ILE A 147 -9.56 -1.11 1.74
C ILE A 147 -10.97 -1.03 1.14
N MET A 148 -12.02 -1.38 1.90
CA MET A 148 -13.41 -1.25 1.45
C MET A 148 -13.82 0.22 1.32
N THR A 149 -14.66 0.51 0.32
CA THR A 149 -15.32 1.83 0.15
C THR A 149 -16.83 1.68 0.14
N THR A 150 -17.40 1.19 -0.94
CA THR A 150 -18.83 0.95 -1.14
C THR A 150 -19.23 -0.50 -0.96
N ASP A 151 -18.28 -1.38 -0.79
CA ASP A 151 -18.54 -2.80 -0.52
C ASP A 151 -19.28 -2.97 0.81
N THR A 152 -20.25 -3.87 0.82
CA THR A 152 -21.01 -4.21 2.03
C THR A 152 -20.33 -5.29 2.86
N GLN A 153 -19.45 -6.08 2.24
CA GLN A 153 -18.71 -7.16 2.88
C GLN A 153 -17.27 -7.23 2.38
N PRO A 154 -16.30 -7.61 3.23
CA PRO A 154 -14.93 -7.84 2.80
C PRO A 154 -14.85 -9.06 1.88
N LYS A 155 -14.04 -8.94 0.82
CA LYS A 155 -13.76 -10.02 -0.11
C LYS A 155 -12.38 -10.57 0.17
N ILE A 156 -12.30 -11.83 0.54
CA ILE A 156 -11.06 -12.55 0.83
C ILE A 156 -11.18 -14.01 0.41
N ALA A 157 -10.14 -14.51 -0.21
CA ALA A 157 -9.98 -15.94 -0.49
C ALA A 157 -8.63 -16.40 0.02
N MET A 158 -8.52 -17.66 0.40
CA MET A 158 -7.28 -18.28 0.87
C MET A 158 -7.20 -19.69 0.32
N GLU A 159 -6.04 -20.02 -0.23
CA GLU A 159 -5.75 -21.36 -0.71
C GLU A 159 -4.34 -21.78 -0.27
N GLU A 160 -4.12 -23.09 -0.13
CA GLU A 160 -2.81 -23.66 0.12
C GLU A 160 -2.47 -24.67 -0.96
N CYS A 161 -1.26 -24.61 -1.48
CA CYS A 161 -0.75 -25.61 -2.39
C CYS A 161 0.66 -26.08 -2.00
N LYS A 162 1.01 -27.28 -2.38
CA LYS A 162 2.37 -27.82 -2.22
C LYS A 162 3.14 -27.69 -3.51
N ILE A 163 4.34 -27.08 -3.42
CA ILE A 163 5.31 -27.03 -4.52
C ILE A 163 6.57 -27.73 -4.02
N GLY A 164 6.79 -28.96 -4.49
CA GLY A 164 7.81 -29.85 -3.91
C GLY A 164 7.51 -30.12 -2.43
N ASN A 165 8.46 -29.82 -1.56
CA ASN A 165 8.33 -29.99 -0.09
C ASN A 165 7.85 -28.71 0.63
N THR A 166 7.56 -27.64 -0.11
CA THR A 166 7.17 -26.36 0.48
C THR A 166 5.66 -26.14 0.36
N THR A 167 5.02 -25.79 1.47
CA THR A 167 3.62 -25.33 1.47
C THR A 167 3.57 -23.85 1.16
N VAL A 168 2.88 -23.49 0.09
CA VAL A 168 2.65 -22.11 -0.34
C VAL A 168 1.23 -21.71 0.01
N LYS A 169 1.09 -20.58 0.69
CA LYS A 169 -0.22 -19.97 1.01
C LYS A 169 -0.48 -18.80 0.08
N ILE A 170 -1.69 -18.76 -0.47
CA ILE A 170 -2.18 -17.73 -1.39
C ILE A 170 -3.34 -17.01 -0.68
N TYR A 171 -3.27 -15.68 -0.66
CA TYR A 171 -4.28 -14.83 -0.04
C TYR A 171 -4.87 -13.85 -1.05
#